data_4c22974a4bf87b444783f02ac3078046
#
_entry.id   4c22974a4bf87b444783f02ac3078046
#
_cell.length_a   1.000
_cell.length_b   1.000
_cell.length_c   1.000
_cell.angle_alpha   90.00
_cell.angle_beta   90.00
_cell.angle_gamma   90.00
#
_symmetry.space_group_name_H-M   'P 1'
#
loop_
_entity.id
_entity.type
_entity.pdbx_description
1 polymer ?
#
loop_
_entity_poly.entity_id
_entity_poly.type
_entity_poly.pdbx_seq_one_letter_code
_entity_poly.pdbx_strand_id
1 'polypeptide(L)'
;MDDPKKIIVALDYDHIDSALTLADNLNPDLCRLKVGKELFTKYGPEIVIQIQKKGFEIFLDLKFHDIPTTVYKACISALSLNVWMLNIHLTGGLNMTQAAMRAKLDCESSTKLIGVTVLTSLSDQDCHNIYGCPRENELLRLKDIAIQADIDGFVCSPYDINILKDSTKIYVTPGVRFGDDKQDHHKAASPKEALDLGSNYLVIGRSITGNSKPNEKLEEIISSL
;
A
#
# COMPACT_ATOMS: atom_id res chain seq x y z
N MET A 1 2.32 -20.30 -3.11
CA MET A 1 0.96 -20.48 -2.53
C MET A 1 0.26 -19.14 -2.62
N ASP A 2 -1.01 -19.13 -3.01
CA ASP A 2 -1.81 -17.91 -3.06
C ASP A 2 -2.05 -17.44 -1.61
N ASP A 3 -1.75 -16.18 -1.30
CA ASP A 3 -1.91 -15.61 0.05
C ASP A 3 -3.42 -15.39 0.30
N PRO A 4 -4.03 -16.01 1.33
CA PRO A 4 -5.46 -15.89 1.56
C PRO A 4 -5.87 -14.48 2.02
N LYS A 5 -4.97 -13.70 2.64
CA LYS A 5 -5.25 -12.35 3.14
C LYS A 5 -5.02 -11.30 2.06
N LYS A 6 -5.88 -11.25 1.03
CA LYS A 6 -5.78 -10.30 -0.07
C LYS A 6 -6.22 -8.88 0.29
N ILE A 7 -6.99 -8.70 1.37
CA ILE A 7 -7.52 -7.41 1.79
C ILE A 7 -6.64 -6.77 2.85
N ILE A 8 -6.32 -5.49 2.64
CA ILE A 8 -5.63 -4.61 3.56
C ILE A 8 -6.61 -3.49 3.94
N VAL A 9 -7.07 -3.45 5.19
CA VAL A 9 -8.00 -2.42 5.66
C VAL A 9 -7.22 -1.16 6.04
N ALA A 10 -7.61 -0.02 5.47
CA ALA A 10 -6.95 1.27 5.72
C ALA A 10 -7.47 1.90 7.02
N LEU A 11 -6.57 2.13 7.98
CA LEU A 11 -6.87 2.84 9.23
C LEU A 11 -6.66 4.35 9.04
N ASP A 12 -7.56 4.98 8.29
CA ASP A 12 -7.50 6.43 8.03
C ASP A 12 -8.35 7.15 9.10
N TYR A 13 -7.79 7.25 10.31
CA TYR A 13 -8.37 7.88 11.50
C TYR A 13 -7.44 8.93 12.08
N ASP A 14 -8.00 9.97 12.68
CA ASP A 14 -7.30 11.01 13.41
C ASP A 14 -7.06 10.68 14.91
N HIS A 15 -7.77 9.66 15.44
CA HIS A 15 -7.65 9.20 16.82
C HIS A 15 -7.25 7.73 16.91
N ILE A 16 -6.28 7.46 17.79
CA ILE A 16 -5.76 6.11 18.05
C ILE A 16 -6.87 5.16 18.55
N ASP A 17 -7.75 5.63 19.44
CA ASP A 17 -8.81 4.82 20.02
C ASP A 17 -9.80 4.33 18.96
N SER A 18 -10.10 5.18 17.95
CA SER A 18 -10.95 4.78 16.81
C SER A 18 -10.30 3.68 15.97
N ALA A 19 -9.00 3.80 15.71
CA ALA A 19 -8.24 2.80 14.97
C ALA A 19 -8.16 1.46 15.73
N LEU A 20 -7.92 1.52 17.05
CA LEU A 20 -7.86 0.34 17.91
C LEU A 20 -9.23 -0.32 18.07
N THR A 21 -10.30 0.46 18.20
CA THR A 21 -11.68 -0.04 18.25
C THR A 21 -12.04 -0.77 16.95
N LEU A 22 -11.66 -0.22 15.78
CA LEU A 22 -11.87 -0.95 14.53
C LEU A 22 -11.07 -2.25 14.51
N ALA A 23 -9.80 -2.22 14.91
CA ALA A 23 -8.97 -3.43 14.96
C ALA A 23 -9.58 -4.51 15.87
N ASP A 24 -10.18 -4.14 17.02
CA ASP A 24 -10.89 -5.08 17.90
C ASP A 24 -12.14 -5.70 17.25
N ASN A 25 -12.71 -5.05 16.26
CA ASN A 25 -13.90 -5.51 15.52
C ASN A 25 -13.57 -6.21 14.19
N LEU A 26 -12.30 -6.51 13.92
CA LEU A 26 -11.85 -7.22 12.72
C LEU A 26 -11.14 -8.52 13.10
N ASN A 27 -11.25 -9.53 12.23
CA ASN A 27 -10.53 -10.78 12.39
C ASN A 27 -9.13 -10.70 11.74
N PRO A 28 -8.03 -10.83 12.51
CA PRO A 28 -6.67 -10.78 11.96
C PRO A 28 -6.32 -11.93 11.01
N ASP A 29 -7.10 -13.00 10.98
CA ASP A 29 -6.92 -14.11 10.04
C ASP A 29 -7.48 -13.80 8.64
N LEU A 30 -8.34 -12.77 8.52
CA LEU A 30 -9.02 -12.43 7.27
C LEU A 30 -8.38 -11.25 6.53
N CYS A 31 -7.70 -10.35 7.25
CA CYS A 31 -7.13 -9.15 6.64
C CYS A 31 -5.83 -8.69 7.29
N ARG A 32 -5.18 -7.74 6.64
CA ARG A 32 -4.08 -6.93 7.15
C ARG A 32 -4.56 -5.51 7.42
N LEU A 33 -3.82 -4.74 8.20
CA LEU A 33 -4.14 -3.35 8.47
C LEU A 33 -3.06 -2.42 7.92
N LYS A 34 -3.49 -1.29 7.34
CA LYS A 34 -2.59 -0.24 6.85
C LYS A 34 -2.58 0.94 7.83
N VAL A 35 -1.41 1.26 8.36
CA VAL A 35 -1.15 2.48 9.12
C VAL A 35 -0.58 3.53 8.17
N GLY A 36 -1.35 4.59 7.94
CA GLY A 36 -0.97 5.70 7.06
C GLY A 36 -0.25 6.84 7.78
N LYS A 37 0.07 7.89 7.00
CA LYS A 37 0.82 9.06 7.48
C LYS A 37 0.15 9.75 8.67
N GLU A 38 -1.18 9.92 8.66
CA GLU A 38 -1.92 10.63 9.70
C GLU A 38 -1.71 10.01 11.08
N LEU A 39 -2.09 8.74 11.25
CA LEU A 39 -1.92 8.01 12.51
C LEU A 39 -0.44 7.93 12.92
N PHE A 40 0.45 7.60 11.99
CA PHE A 40 1.86 7.45 12.32
C PHE A 40 2.52 8.77 12.69
N THR A 41 2.18 9.88 12.02
CA THR A 41 2.72 11.20 12.38
C THR A 41 2.27 11.64 13.76
N LYS A 42 1.05 11.28 14.16
CA LYS A 42 0.47 11.69 15.45
C LYS A 42 0.93 10.80 16.61
N TYR A 43 1.07 9.49 16.39
CA TYR A 43 1.28 8.52 17.47
C TYR A 43 2.59 7.72 17.34
N GLY A 44 3.34 7.91 16.26
CA GLY A 44 4.64 7.27 16.06
C GLY A 44 4.56 5.73 16.00
N PRO A 45 5.64 5.03 16.39
CA PRO A 45 5.71 3.57 16.38
C PRO A 45 4.70 2.87 17.29
N GLU A 46 4.21 3.55 18.32
CA GLU A 46 3.32 2.95 19.33
C GLU A 46 2.04 2.39 18.71
N ILE A 47 1.45 3.08 17.71
CA ILE A 47 0.24 2.59 17.03
C ILE A 47 0.50 1.27 16.30
N VAL A 48 1.67 1.11 15.67
CA VAL A 48 2.06 -0.14 14.99
C VAL A 48 2.14 -1.29 16.01
N ILE A 49 2.85 -1.05 17.12
CA ILE A 49 3.05 -2.06 18.18
C ILE A 49 1.70 -2.49 18.79
N GLN A 50 0.80 -1.53 19.06
CA GLN A 50 -0.51 -1.85 19.64
C GLN A 50 -1.37 -2.68 18.69
N ILE A 51 -1.36 -2.41 17.39
CA ILE A 51 -2.11 -3.18 16.39
C ILE A 51 -1.48 -4.58 16.21
N GLN A 52 -0.15 -4.69 16.21
CA GLN A 52 0.54 -5.99 16.12
C GLN A 52 0.21 -6.89 17.33
N LYS A 53 0.07 -6.33 18.55
CA LYS A 53 -0.37 -7.07 19.74
C LYS A 53 -1.76 -7.69 19.60
N LYS A 54 -2.60 -7.19 18.68
CA LYS A 54 -3.91 -7.74 18.34
C LYS A 54 -3.84 -8.83 17.25
N GLY A 55 -2.63 -9.22 16.80
CA GLY A 55 -2.39 -10.29 15.83
C GLY A 55 -2.35 -9.84 14.36
N PHE A 56 -2.43 -8.54 14.07
CA PHE A 56 -2.42 -8.06 12.70
C PHE A 56 -1.01 -7.89 12.14
N GLU A 57 -0.82 -8.30 10.90
CA GLU A 57 0.29 -7.88 10.05
C GLU A 57 0.03 -6.46 9.53
N ILE A 58 1.06 -5.61 9.53
CA ILE A 58 0.94 -4.17 9.21
C ILE A 58 1.59 -3.82 7.88
N PHE A 59 0.83 -3.14 7.03
CA PHE A 59 1.37 -2.34 5.94
C PHE A 59 1.62 -0.90 6.45
N LEU A 60 2.87 -0.51 6.60
CA LEU A 60 3.26 0.84 7.01
C LEU A 60 3.37 1.74 5.77
N ASP A 61 2.33 2.54 5.53
CA ASP A 61 2.13 3.33 4.31
C ASP A 61 2.62 4.77 4.49
N LEU A 62 3.93 4.96 4.62
CA LEU A 62 4.56 6.28 4.83
C LEU A 62 5.05 6.92 3.54
N LYS A 63 5.25 6.12 2.47
CA LYS A 63 5.68 6.60 1.15
C LYS A 63 6.96 7.43 1.25
N PHE A 64 8.04 6.86 1.82
CA PHE A 64 9.31 7.58 1.99
C PHE A 64 9.83 8.11 0.66
N HIS A 65 10.23 9.38 0.68
CA HIS A 65 10.72 10.10 -0.49
C HIS A 65 11.65 11.23 -0.03
N ASP A 66 12.95 11.03 -0.16
CA ASP A 66 14.00 11.95 0.26
C ASP A 66 15.33 11.54 -0.40
N ILE A 67 16.45 12.20 -0.07
CA ILE A 67 17.78 11.79 -0.52
C ILE A 67 18.08 10.35 -0.02
N PRO A 68 18.96 9.59 -0.75
CA PRO A 68 19.18 8.17 -0.48
C PRO A 68 19.54 7.84 0.96
N THR A 69 20.41 8.63 1.59
CA THR A 69 20.85 8.41 2.99
C THR A 69 19.71 8.56 3.98
N THR A 70 18.82 9.54 3.78
CA THR A 70 17.66 9.77 4.63
C THR A 70 16.67 8.63 4.52
N VAL A 71 16.35 8.19 3.28
CA VAL A 71 15.46 7.05 3.04
C VAL A 71 16.02 5.75 3.59
N TYR A 72 17.34 5.50 3.43
CA TYR A 72 18.00 4.33 4.02
C TYR A 72 17.76 4.28 5.55
N LYS A 73 18.03 5.37 6.27
CA LYS A 73 17.85 5.45 7.73
C LYS A 73 16.38 5.34 8.15
N ALA A 74 15.47 5.97 7.40
CA ALA A 74 14.03 5.85 7.65
C ALA A 74 13.54 4.40 7.46
N CYS A 75 14.03 3.71 6.43
CA CYS A 75 13.74 2.29 6.21
C CYS A 75 14.28 1.42 7.36
N ILE A 76 15.54 1.61 7.81
CA ILE A 76 16.09 0.89 8.99
C ILE A 76 15.15 1.04 10.19
N SER A 77 14.72 2.27 10.49
CA SER A 77 13.81 2.56 11.62
C SER A 77 12.43 1.90 11.45
N ALA A 78 11.88 1.91 10.23
CA ALA A 78 10.58 1.28 9.96
C ALA A 78 10.67 -0.27 9.99
N LEU A 79 11.75 -0.83 9.47
CA LEU A 79 12.01 -2.28 9.45
C LEU A 79 12.18 -2.86 10.86
N SER A 80 12.73 -2.08 11.81
CA SER A 80 12.85 -2.50 13.22
C SER A 80 11.50 -2.71 13.91
N LEU A 81 10.40 -2.22 13.34
CA LEU A 81 9.04 -2.46 13.81
C LEU A 81 8.46 -3.82 13.34
N ASN A 82 9.22 -4.61 12.58
CA ASN A 82 8.78 -5.90 12.02
C ASN A 82 7.43 -5.80 11.25
N VAL A 83 7.25 -4.74 10.48
CA VAL A 83 6.07 -4.58 9.63
C VAL A 83 6.10 -5.57 8.46
N TRP A 84 4.93 -6.04 8.06
CA TRP A 84 4.79 -6.97 6.92
C TRP A 84 5.13 -6.31 5.58
N MET A 85 4.78 -5.02 5.42
CA MET A 85 5.00 -4.26 4.18
C MET A 85 5.34 -2.81 4.50
N LEU A 86 6.24 -2.23 3.71
CA LEU A 86 6.65 -0.82 3.75
C LEU A 86 6.69 -0.27 2.32
N ASN A 87 6.45 1.01 2.12
CA ASN A 87 6.55 1.61 0.79
C ASN A 87 7.43 2.86 0.72
N ILE A 88 7.97 3.08 -0.47
CA ILE A 88 8.74 4.25 -0.86
C ILE A 88 8.19 4.80 -2.18
N HIS A 89 8.47 6.05 -2.54
CA HIS A 89 8.19 6.57 -3.88
C HIS A 89 9.30 6.22 -4.87
N LEU A 90 8.96 5.66 -6.05
CA LEU A 90 9.93 5.38 -7.12
C LEU A 90 10.44 6.66 -7.80
N THR A 91 9.68 7.74 -7.73
CA THR A 91 10.08 9.07 -8.24
C THR A 91 11.30 9.66 -7.54
N GLY A 92 11.75 9.09 -6.43
CA GLY A 92 13.05 9.39 -5.80
C GLY A 92 14.27 8.90 -6.59
N GLY A 93 14.04 8.14 -7.66
CA GLY A 93 15.07 7.65 -8.57
C GLY A 93 15.81 6.40 -8.09
N LEU A 94 16.67 5.87 -8.96
CA LEU A 94 17.35 4.59 -8.76
C LEU A 94 18.18 4.55 -7.47
N ASN A 95 18.99 5.57 -7.21
CA ASN A 95 19.89 5.60 -6.05
C ASN A 95 19.12 5.56 -4.71
N MET A 96 17.97 6.27 -4.63
CA MET A 96 17.11 6.26 -3.44
C MET A 96 16.45 4.88 -3.27
N THR A 97 15.95 4.30 -4.35
CA THR A 97 15.29 2.98 -4.32
C THR A 97 16.29 1.88 -3.92
N GLN A 98 17.51 1.91 -4.46
CA GLN A 98 18.58 1.00 -4.08
C GLN A 98 19.01 1.18 -2.61
N ALA A 99 19.02 2.43 -2.11
CA ALA A 99 19.32 2.69 -0.70
C ALA A 99 18.27 2.07 0.23
N ALA A 100 16.98 2.13 -0.14
CA ALA A 100 15.90 1.47 0.59
C ALA A 100 16.02 -0.06 0.56
N MET A 101 16.32 -0.66 -0.59
CA MET A 101 16.57 -2.10 -0.70
C MET A 101 17.79 -2.55 0.10
N ARG A 102 18.87 -1.76 0.08
CA ARG A 102 20.03 -2.00 0.92
C ARG A 102 19.69 -2.01 2.41
N ALA A 103 18.83 -1.08 2.89
CA ALA A 103 18.38 -1.09 4.26
C ALA A 103 17.66 -2.40 4.63
N LYS A 104 16.83 -2.94 3.71
CA LYS A 104 16.15 -4.23 3.88
C LYS A 104 17.16 -5.39 4.00
N LEU A 105 18.20 -5.40 3.14
CA LEU A 105 19.25 -6.43 3.16
C LEU A 105 20.10 -6.34 4.43
N ASP A 106 20.53 -5.13 4.81
CA ASP A 106 21.37 -4.91 5.99
C ASP A 106 20.62 -5.28 7.31
N CYS A 107 19.28 -5.19 7.30
CA CYS A 107 18.42 -5.65 8.42
C CYS A 107 18.04 -7.12 8.32
N GLU A 108 18.42 -7.86 7.29
CA GLU A 108 17.97 -9.23 7.01
C GLU A 108 16.42 -9.36 7.10
N SER A 109 15.70 -8.31 6.67
CA SER A 109 14.26 -8.20 6.90
C SER A 109 13.43 -8.91 5.83
N SER A 110 12.42 -9.66 6.26
CA SER A 110 11.41 -10.26 5.39
C SER A 110 10.30 -9.30 4.94
N THR A 111 10.30 -8.04 5.43
CA THR A 111 9.34 -7.00 5.04
C THR A 111 9.29 -6.82 3.53
N LYS A 112 8.10 -6.77 2.97
CA LYS A 112 7.91 -6.45 1.55
C LYS A 112 8.12 -4.96 1.34
N LEU A 113 9.13 -4.58 0.54
CA LEU A 113 9.40 -3.20 0.19
C LEU A 113 8.78 -2.87 -1.17
N ILE A 114 7.76 -2.02 -1.18
CA ILE A 114 6.92 -1.75 -2.35
C ILE A 114 7.13 -0.32 -2.87
N GLY A 115 7.30 -0.20 -4.19
CA GLY A 115 7.48 1.09 -4.86
C GLY A 115 6.16 1.74 -5.25
N VAL A 116 5.91 2.95 -4.76
CA VAL A 116 4.77 3.75 -5.22
C VAL A 116 5.11 4.34 -6.59
N THR A 117 4.25 4.08 -7.57
CA THR A 117 4.36 4.60 -8.93
C THR A 117 3.77 6.01 -9.04
N VAL A 118 3.05 6.31 -10.09
CA VAL A 118 2.29 7.55 -10.24
C VAL A 118 1.09 7.51 -9.31
N LEU A 119 0.88 8.56 -8.51
CA LEU A 119 -0.28 8.66 -7.63
C LEU A 119 -1.58 8.52 -8.44
N THR A 120 -2.52 7.72 -7.91
CA THR A 120 -3.79 7.43 -8.59
C THR A 120 -4.70 8.65 -8.74
N SER A 121 -4.44 9.72 -7.97
CA SER A 121 -5.15 11.00 -8.04
C SER A 121 -4.66 11.93 -9.16
N LEU A 122 -3.49 11.66 -9.77
CA LEU A 122 -2.94 12.49 -10.84
C LEU A 122 -3.60 12.17 -12.17
N SER A 123 -4.06 13.21 -12.87
CA SER A 123 -4.51 13.13 -14.26
C SER A 123 -3.31 13.04 -15.23
N ASP A 124 -3.58 12.74 -16.51
CA ASP A 124 -2.55 12.79 -17.55
C ASP A 124 -1.95 14.19 -17.70
N GLN A 125 -2.76 15.24 -17.52
CA GLN A 125 -2.28 16.62 -17.54
C GLN A 125 -1.35 16.91 -16.37
N ASP A 126 -1.66 16.41 -15.17
CA ASP A 126 -0.76 16.54 -14.00
C ASP A 126 0.56 15.80 -14.24
N CYS A 127 0.51 14.60 -14.82
CA CYS A 127 1.71 13.86 -15.18
C CYS A 127 2.57 14.63 -16.18
N HIS A 128 1.95 15.24 -17.18
CA HIS A 128 2.67 16.06 -18.16
C HIS A 128 3.33 17.29 -17.51
N ASN A 129 2.62 17.96 -16.60
CA ASN A 129 3.12 19.13 -15.90
C ASN A 129 4.25 18.80 -14.90
N ILE A 130 4.16 17.66 -14.21
CA ILE A 130 5.11 17.26 -13.16
C ILE A 130 6.31 16.52 -13.74
N TYR A 131 6.08 15.58 -14.67
CA TYR A 131 7.10 14.67 -15.19
C TYR A 131 7.55 14.99 -16.62
N GLY A 132 6.87 15.91 -17.31
CA GLY A 132 7.17 16.29 -18.69
C GLY A 132 6.78 15.23 -19.73
N CYS A 133 6.00 14.22 -19.35
CA CYS A 133 5.58 13.13 -20.24
C CYS A 133 4.20 12.57 -19.84
N PRO A 134 3.52 11.83 -20.74
CA PRO A 134 2.29 11.11 -20.43
C PRO A 134 2.49 10.10 -19.28
N ARG A 135 1.40 9.80 -18.57
CA ARG A 135 1.36 8.85 -17.44
C ARG A 135 2.01 7.49 -17.78
N GLU A 136 1.70 6.94 -18.95
CA GLU A 136 2.24 5.65 -19.40
C GLU A 136 3.77 5.66 -19.48
N ASN A 137 4.34 6.71 -20.03
CA ASN A 137 5.79 6.84 -20.18
C ASN A 137 6.47 6.93 -18.80
N GLU A 138 5.86 7.65 -17.85
CA GLU A 138 6.38 7.72 -16.49
C GLU A 138 6.28 6.36 -15.77
N LEU A 139 5.17 5.64 -15.93
CA LEU A 139 5.02 4.28 -15.39
C LEU A 139 6.12 3.33 -15.90
N LEU A 140 6.47 3.39 -17.17
CA LEU A 140 7.55 2.58 -17.75
C LEU A 140 8.92 2.96 -17.16
N ARG A 141 9.22 4.25 -16.98
CA ARG A 141 10.46 4.72 -16.32
C ARG A 141 10.54 4.23 -14.87
N LEU A 142 9.44 4.33 -14.13
CA LEU A 142 9.38 3.87 -12.73
C LEU A 142 9.48 2.34 -12.63
N LYS A 143 8.93 1.61 -13.59
CA LYS A 143 9.12 0.16 -13.71
C LYS A 143 10.60 -0.21 -13.88
N ASP A 144 11.31 0.48 -14.77
CA ASP A 144 12.75 0.24 -14.99
C ASP A 144 13.56 0.47 -13.72
N ILE A 145 13.27 1.54 -12.96
CA ILE A 145 13.88 1.81 -11.65
C ILE A 145 13.61 0.67 -10.67
N ALA A 146 12.37 0.21 -10.59
CA ALA A 146 11.96 -0.86 -9.70
C ALA A 146 12.65 -2.19 -10.00
N ILE A 147 12.78 -2.54 -11.29
CA ILE A 147 13.48 -3.75 -11.75
C ILE A 147 14.97 -3.66 -11.43
N GLN A 148 15.63 -2.53 -11.76
CA GLN A 148 17.06 -2.33 -11.52
C GLN A 148 17.41 -2.32 -10.02
N ALA A 149 16.50 -1.87 -9.15
CA ALA A 149 16.68 -1.88 -7.71
C ALA A 149 16.20 -3.19 -7.05
N ASP A 150 15.61 -4.10 -7.81
CA ASP A 150 15.03 -5.38 -7.35
C ASP A 150 13.99 -5.21 -6.21
N ILE A 151 13.14 -4.19 -6.32
CA ILE A 151 12.07 -3.96 -5.33
C ILE A 151 10.99 -5.04 -5.43
N ASP A 152 10.33 -5.38 -4.31
CA ASP A 152 9.39 -6.52 -4.26
C ASP A 152 8.11 -6.32 -5.08
N GLY A 153 7.70 -5.07 -5.36
CA GLY A 153 6.47 -4.81 -6.12
C GLY A 153 6.08 -3.34 -6.20
N PHE A 154 4.83 -3.09 -6.57
CA PHE A 154 4.30 -1.76 -6.88
C PHE A 154 3.03 -1.43 -6.09
N VAL A 155 2.89 -0.16 -5.68
CA VAL A 155 1.58 0.44 -5.38
C VAL A 155 1.15 1.20 -6.64
N CYS A 156 0.04 0.77 -7.25
CA CYS A 156 -0.45 1.33 -8.51
C CYS A 156 -1.97 1.20 -8.64
N SER A 157 -2.55 1.91 -9.62
CA SER A 157 -3.93 1.66 -10.06
C SER A 157 -4.05 0.26 -10.67
N PRO A 158 -5.18 -0.44 -10.53
CA PRO A 158 -5.38 -1.73 -11.20
C PRO A 158 -5.26 -1.62 -12.72
N TYR A 159 -5.64 -0.47 -13.29
CA TYR A 159 -5.55 -0.20 -14.73
C TYR A 159 -4.11 0.02 -15.23
N ASP A 160 -3.17 0.31 -14.34
CA ASP A 160 -1.74 0.48 -14.66
C ASP A 160 -0.98 -0.87 -14.69
N ILE A 161 -1.57 -1.95 -14.16
CA ILE A 161 -0.88 -3.25 -14.00
C ILE A 161 -0.41 -3.80 -15.34
N ASN A 162 -1.20 -3.67 -16.40
CA ASN A 162 -0.80 -4.15 -17.73
C ASN A 162 0.49 -3.48 -18.26
N ILE A 163 0.71 -2.20 -17.94
CA ILE A 163 1.93 -1.45 -18.31
C ILE A 163 3.11 -1.92 -17.46
N LEU A 164 2.87 -2.12 -16.16
CA LEU A 164 3.87 -2.52 -15.19
C LEU A 164 4.19 -4.03 -15.23
N LYS A 165 3.42 -4.83 -15.98
CA LYS A 165 3.37 -6.29 -15.88
C LYS A 165 4.75 -6.95 -15.79
N ASP A 166 4.97 -7.63 -14.68
CA ASP A 166 6.08 -8.52 -14.36
C ASP A 166 5.55 -9.57 -13.37
N SER A 167 5.60 -10.85 -13.74
CA SER A 167 5.03 -11.94 -12.95
C SER A 167 5.77 -12.20 -11.63
N THR A 168 6.94 -11.60 -11.45
CA THR A 168 7.74 -11.74 -10.22
C THR A 168 7.43 -10.67 -9.18
N LYS A 169 6.67 -9.64 -9.54
CA LYS A 169 6.38 -8.47 -8.71
C LYS A 169 4.99 -8.51 -8.09
N ILE A 170 4.87 -7.94 -6.91
CA ILE A 170 3.61 -7.80 -6.15
C ILE A 170 2.91 -6.51 -6.59
N TYR A 171 1.59 -6.56 -6.78
CA TYR A 171 0.76 -5.40 -7.09
C TYR A 171 -0.20 -5.12 -5.93
N VAL A 172 -0.06 -3.94 -5.33
CA VAL A 172 -0.90 -3.43 -4.24
C VAL A 172 -1.75 -2.29 -4.78
N THR A 173 -3.07 -2.45 -4.76
CA THR A 173 -3.99 -1.50 -5.37
C THR A 173 -4.81 -0.75 -4.32
N PRO A 174 -4.59 0.57 -4.15
CA PRO A 174 -5.40 1.42 -3.29
C PRO A 174 -6.67 1.90 -4.01
N GLY A 175 -7.62 2.43 -3.22
CA GLY A 175 -8.82 3.07 -3.75
C GLY A 175 -9.87 2.12 -4.31
N VAL A 176 -9.78 0.84 -3.98
CA VAL A 176 -10.78 -0.17 -4.32
C VAL A 176 -12.03 0.05 -3.47
N ARG A 177 -13.21 -0.05 -4.08
CA ARG A 177 -14.50 0.19 -3.42
C ARG A 177 -15.49 -0.92 -3.68
N PHE A 178 -16.31 -1.20 -2.67
CA PHE A 178 -17.35 -2.22 -2.73
C PHE A 178 -18.74 -1.61 -2.51
N GLY A 179 -19.72 -1.96 -3.38
CA GLY A 179 -21.08 -1.45 -3.32
C GLY A 179 -21.26 -0.06 -3.94
N ASP A 180 -22.30 0.67 -3.48
CA ASP A 180 -22.74 1.96 -4.05
C ASP A 180 -21.86 3.16 -3.66
N ASP A 181 -20.76 2.94 -2.99
CA ASP A 181 -19.79 3.96 -2.51
C ASP A 181 -19.03 4.66 -3.65
N LYS A 182 -19.60 4.67 -4.86
CA LYS A 182 -18.99 5.24 -6.09
C LYS A 182 -19.09 6.77 -6.18
N GLN A 183 -19.61 7.45 -5.15
CA GLN A 183 -19.98 8.87 -5.25
C GLN A 183 -18.82 9.85 -5.50
N ASP A 184 -17.57 9.50 -5.20
CA ASP A 184 -16.44 10.45 -5.27
C ASP A 184 -15.41 10.22 -6.40
N HIS A 185 -15.41 9.08 -7.09
CA HIS A 185 -14.44 8.83 -8.17
C HIS A 185 -15.03 7.96 -9.29
N HIS A 186 -15.16 8.54 -10.49
CA HIS A 186 -15.62 7.86 -11.71
C HIS A 186 -14.75 6.68 -12.20
N LYS A 187 -13.69 6.28 -11.45
CA LYS A 187 -12.71 5.25 -11.85
C LYS A 187 -12.31 4.28 -10.72
N ALA A 188 -13.13 4.12 -9.68
CA ALA A 188 -12.81 3.15 -8.63
C ALA A 188 -13.18 1.72 -9.09
N ALA A 189 -12.20 0.81 -9.13
CA ALA A 189 -12.46 -0.60 -9.43
C ALA A 189 -13.15 -1.30 -8.26
N SER A 190 -13.97 -2.31 -8.56
CA SER A 190 -14.46 -3.25 -7.56
C SER A 190 -13.33 -4.20 -7.10
N PRO A 191 -13.45 -4.86 -5.93
CA PRO A 191 -12.45 -5.82 -5.47
C PRO A 191 -12.19 -6.93 -6.48
N LYS A 192 -13.24 -7.52 -7.03
CA LYS A 192 -13.14 -8.56 -8.05
C LYS A 192 -12.43 -8.07 -9.31
N GLU A 193 -12.86 -6.90 -9.84
CA GLU A 193 -12.25 -6.31 -11.02
C GLU A 193 -10.74 -6.04 -10.83
N ALA A 194 -10.33 -5.51 -9.66
CA ALA A 194 -8.93 -5.26 -9.36
C ALA A 194 -8.11 -6.55 -9.32
N LEU A 195 -8.64 -7.64 -8.75
CA LEU A 195 -7.98 -8.95 -8.77
C LEU A 195 -7.91 -9.54 -10.19
N ASP A 196 -8.99 -9.45 -10.96
CA ASP A 196 -9.03 -9.93 -12.35
C ASP A 196 -8.01 -9.18 -13.24
N LEU A 197 -7.74 -7.90 -12.93
CA LEU A 197 -6.70 -7.11 -13.58
C LEU A 197 -5.27 -7.44 -13.10
N GLY A 198 -5.12 -8.27 -12.08
CA GLY A 198 -3.83 -8.78 -11.61
C GLY A 198 -3.33 -8.22 -10.28
N SER A 199 -4.15 -7.48 -9.53
CA SER A 199 -3.78 -7.05 -8.16
C SER A 199 -3.56 -8.26 -7.26
N ASN A 200 -2.52 -8.24 -6.43
CA ASN A 200 -2.29 -9.25 -5.40
C ASN A 200 -2.96 -8.86 -4.08
N TYR A 201 -2.93 -7.56 -3.76
CA TYR A 201 -3.48 -7.02 -2.51
C TYR A 201 -4.31 -5.77 -2.79
N LEU A 202 -5.45 -5.67 -2.10
CA LEU A 202 -6.42 -4.59 -2.23
C LEU A 202 -6.44 -3.75 -0.96
N VAL A 203 -6.19 -2.44 -1.08
CA VAL A 203 -6.34 -1.52 0.05
C VAL A 203 -7.75 -0.94 0.03
N ILE A 204 -8.55 -1.31 1.03
CA ILE A 204 -9.94 -0.91 1.17
C ILE A 204 -10.12 -0.09 2.47
N GLY A 205 -10.69 1.10 2.36
CA GLY A 205 -10.97 1.99 3.49
C GLY A 205 -12.47 2.02 3.80
N ARG A 206 -13.12 3.13 3.49
CA ARG A 206 -14.50 3.48 3.90
C ARG A 206 -15.56 2.41 3.65
N SER A 207 -15.45 1.60 2.60
CA SER A 207 -16.38 0.48 2.36
C SER A 207 -16.43 -0.52 3.53
N ILE A 208 -15.34 -0.65 4.30
CA ILE A 208 -15.27 -1.49 5.51
C ILE A 208 -15.38 -0.62 6.77
N THR A 209 -14.53 0.41 6.86
CA THR A 209 -14.36 1.21 8.09
C THR A 209 -15.58 2.10 8.41
N GLY A 210 -16.38 2.44 7.42
CA GLY A 210 -17.63 3.20 7.58
C GLY A 210 -18.85 2.34 7.91
N ASN A 211 -18.70 1.02 8.02
CA ASN A 211 -19.82 0.12 8.32
C ASN A 211 -19.93 -0.12 9.84
N SER A 212 -21.14 -0.22 10.36
CA SER A 212 -21.40 -0.54 11.77
C SER A 212 -20.95 -1.95 12.17
N LYS A 213 -20.77 -2.85 11.19
CA LYS A 213 -20.32 -4.24 11.33
C LYS A 213 -19.16 -4.52 10.37
N PRO A 214 -17.98 -4.00 10.66
CA PRO A 214 -16.86 -4.03 9.72
C PRO A 214 -16.40 -5.44 9.36
N ASN A 215 -16.43 -6.40 10.32
CA ASN A 215 -16.05 -7.78 10.04
C ASN A 215 -17.03 -8.51 9.12
N GLU A 216 -18.36 -8.35 9.35
CA GLU A 216 -19.38 -8.92 8.44
C GLU A 216 -19.20 -8.35 7.02
N LYS A 217 -18.90 -7.04 6.91
CA LYS A 217 -18.61 -6.41 5.62
C LYS A 217 -17.33 -6.92 4.95
N LEU A 218 -16.30 -7.17 5.74
CA LEU A 218 -15.06 -7.80 5.25
C LEU A 218 -15.32 -9.20 4.71
N GLU A 219 -16.09 -10.03 5.42
CA GLU A 219 -16.48 -11.38 4.99
C GLU A 219 -17.34 -11.36 3.72
N GLU A 220 -18.26 -10.42 3.61
CA GLU A 220 -19.06 -10.20 2.38
C GLU A 220 -18.16 -9.90 1.18
N ILE A 221 -17.18 -9.00 1.35
CA ILE A 221 -16.22 -8.67 0.29
C ILE A 221 -15.39 -9.89 -0.08
N ILE A 222 -14.84 -10.62 0.89
CA ILE A 222 -14.05 -11.82 0.65
C ILE A 222 -14.86 -12.87 -0.11
N SER A 223 -16.13 -13.06 0.26
CA SER A 223 -17.03 -14.03 -0.39
C SER A 223 -17.37 -13.65 -1.84
N SER A 224 -17.15 -12.40 -2.23
CA SER A 224 -17.40 -11.89 -3.59
C SER A 224 -16.18 -11.99 -4.53
N LEU A 225 -15.01 -12.38 -4.01
CA LEU A 225 -13.77 -12.52 -4.77
C LEU A 225 -13.69 -13.86 -5.48
#